data_b3c09c8b535812b71917f48bbdb37e61
#
_entry.id   b3c09c8b535812b71917f48bbdb37e61
#
_cell.length_a   1.000
_cell.length_b   1.000
_cell.length_c   1.000
_cell.angle_alpha   90.00
_cell.angle_beta   90.00
_cell.angle_gamma   90.00
#
_symmetry.space_group_name_H-M   'P 1'
#
loop_
_entity.id
_entity.type
_entity.pdbx_description
1 polymer ?
#
loop_
_entity_poly.entity_id
_entity_poly.type
_entity_poly.pdbx_seq_one_letter_code
_entity_poly.pdbx_strand_id
1 'polypeptide(L)'
;ETSFITVSDNATPIGSVGKAFPNVNIKIEQNGLYKNRIWVKSDYLFLKYAHGSNKNLIWWDDWLTINEYGTINTDGYLFLISEGSQRITIADKTLETYEIEDKLKTVEKVIDAAVWTVENQLSDYRIVAAVATKGDVHSELLYGILKEFNPVFKPKKIHKVNLNDWPLLASGKTDLRSLKSRFHDQ
;
A
#
# COMPACT_ATOMS: atom_id res chain seq x y z
N GLU A 1 -11.88 -15.93 -0.07
CA GLU A 1 -10.79 -16.90 -0.35
C GLU A 1 -10.20 -17.46 0.94
N THR A 2 -9.98 -16.63 1.94
CA THR A 2 -9.24 -16.97 3.16
C THR A 2 -10.11 -16.98 4.41
N SER A 3 -11.42 -16.68 4.31
CA SER A 3 -12.32 -16.54 5.45
C SER A 3 -11.73 -15.56 6.50
N PHE A 4 -11.56 -15.96 7.76
CA PHE A 4 -10.94 -15.14 8.80
C PHE A 4 -9.44 -15.39 8.84
N ILE A 5 -8.63 -14.34 8.68
CA ILE A 5 -7.17 -14.41 8.75
C ILE A 5 -6.66 -13.95 10.11
N THR A 6 -7.18 -12.82 10.59
CA THR A 6 -6.75 -12.21 11.84
C THR A 6 -7.92 -11.84 12.73
N VAL A 7 -7.65 -11.66 14.01
CA VAL A 7 -8.58 -11.16 15.02
C VAL A 7 -7.94 -10.02 15.80
N SER A 8 -8.71 -8.96 16.02
CA SER A 8 -8.33 -7.81 16.84
C SER A 8 -9.03 -7.85 18.18
N ASP A 9 -8.37 -7.31 19.20
CA ASP A 9 -8.87 -7.13 20.56
C ASP A 9 -8.50 -5.72 21.07
N ASN A 10 -8.82 -5.44 22.35
CA ASN A 10 -8.53 -4.15 22.96
C ASN A 10 -7.01 -3.86 23.10
N ALA A 11 -6.15 -4.86 22.99
CA ALA A 11 -4.70 -4.74 23.04
C ALA A 11 -4.08 -4.57 21.65
N THR A 12 -4.88 -4.66 20.59
CA THR A 12 -4.40 -4.54 19.21
C THR A 12 -3.88 -3.12 18.95
N PRO A 13 -2.64 -2.95 18.51
CA PRO A 13 -2.07 -1.64 18.19
C PRO A 13 -2.88 -0.94 17.08
N ILE A 14 -2.95 0.38 17.16
CA ILE A 14 -3.59 1.20 16.12
C ILE A 14 -2.90 0.94 14.78
N GLY A 15 -3.69 0.73 13.73
CA GLY A 15 -3.23 0.42 12.37
C GLY A 15 -2.95 -1.06 12.12
N SER A 16 -2.95 -1.91 13.15
CA SER A 16 -2.88 -3.36 12.97
C SER A 16 -4.27 -3.95 12.69
N VAL A 17 -4.30 -5.02 11.90
CA VAL A 17 -5.49 -5.86 11.68
C VAL A 17 -5.58 -7.04 12.66
N GLY A 18 -4.74 -7.05 13.70
CA GLY A 18 -4.74 -8.06 14.74
C GLY A 18 -3.68 -9.15 14.57
N LYS A 19 -3.86 -10.25 15.29
CA LYS A 19 -3.01 -11.45 15.23
C LYS A 19 -3.70 -12.54 14.44
N ALA A 20 -2.92 -13.53 14.00
CA ALA A 20 -3.48 -14.70 13.31
C ALA A 20 -4.64 -15.33 14.10
N PHE A 21 -5.74 -15.61 13.41
CA PHE A 21 -6.87 -16.33 13.97
C PHE A 21 -6.45 -17.78 14.36
N PRO A 22 -7.07 -18.44 15.35
CA PRO A 22 -6.76 -19.82 15.68
C PRO A 22 -6.75 -20.74 14.45
N ASN A 23 -5.74 -21.58 14.34
CA ASN A 23 -5.49 -22.48 13.21
C ASN A 23 -5.22 -21.80 11.86
N VAL A 24 -4.90 -20.51 11.88
CA VAL A 24 -4.39 -19.76 10.72
C VAL A 24 -2.91 -19.47 10.90
N ASN A 25 -2.12 -19.84 9.91
CA ASN A 25 -0.71 -19.49 9.84
C ASN A 25 -0.52 -18.39 8.81
N ILE A 26 0.26 -17.37 9.16
CA ILE A 26 0.59 -16.24 8.30
C ILE A 26 2.11 -16.19 8.16
N LYS A 27 2.60 -16.06 6.95
CA LYS A 27 4.02 -15.72 6.69
C LYS A 27 4.10 -14.54 5.74
N ILE A 28 5.18 -13.78 5.87
CA ILE A 28 5.48 -12.66 5.00
C ILE A 28 6.67 -13.02 4.13
N GLU A 29 6.55 -12.79 2.82
CA GLU A 29 7.66 -12.95 1.87
C GLU A 29 8.81 -12.01 2.26
N GLN A 30 9.98 -12.56 2.54
CA GLN A 30 11.10 -11.74 3.05
C GLN A 30 11.93 -11.12 1.92
N ASN A 31 11.98 -11.76 0.75
CA ASN A 31 12.90 -11.42 -0.33
C ASN A 31 12.23 -11.49 -1.71
N GLY A 32 12.91 -10.93 -2.71
CA GLY A 32 12.51 -11.06 -4.11
C GLY A 32 11.48 -10.04 -4.57
N LEU A 33 10.90 -10.31 -5.73
CA LEU A 33 9.92 -9.42 -6.41
C LEU A 33 8.62 -9.22 -5.60
N TYR A 34 8.33 -10.10 -4.67
CA TYR A 34 7.09 -10.12 -3.90
C TYR A 34 7.34 -9.93 -2.41
N LYS A 35 8.42 -9.23 -2.05
CA LYS A 35 8.69 -8.85 -0.66
C LYS A 35 7.45 -8.24 -0.01
N ASN A 36 7.21 -8.59 1.24
CA ASN A 36 6.06 -8.19 2.04
C ASN A 36 4.71 -8.82 1.60
N ARG A 37 4.67 -9.69 0.61
CA ARG A 37 3.46 -10.42 0.24
C ARG A 37 3.04 -11.32 1.40
N ILE A 38 1.73 -11.33 1.66
CA ILE A 38 1.12 -12.15 2.71
C ILE A 38 0.75 -13.51 2.14
N TRP A 39 1.21 -14.55 2.81
CA TRP A 39 0.82 -15.93 2.57
C TRP A 39 0.04 -16.45 3.76
N VAL A 40 -1.03 -17.17 3.48
CA VAL A 40 -1.92 -17.76 4.48
C VAL A 40 -2.03 -19.25 4.27
N LYS A 41 -1.96 -20.02 5.36
CA LYS A 41 -2.25 -21.46 5.41
C LYS A 41 -3.29 -21.71 6.48
N SER A 42 -4.39 -22.38 6.12
CA SER A 42 -5.49 -22.67 7.03
C SER A 42 -6.41 -23.72 6.41
N ASP A 43 -7.10 -24.47 7.27
CA ASP A 43 -8.17 -25.37 6.86
C ASP A 43 -9.43 -24.64 6.36
N TYR A 44 -9.47 -23.31 6.55
CA TYR A 44 -10.59 -22.45 6.13
C TYR A 44 -10.40 -21.84 4.74
N LEU A 45 -9.32 -22.17 4.04
CA LEU A 45 -9.10 -21.67 2.68
C LEU A 45 -10.11 -22.28 1.72
N PHE A 46 -10.62 -21.46 0.79
CA PHE A 46 -11.50 -21.96 -0.26
C PHE A 46 -10.73 -22.86 -1.23
N LEU A 47 -11.43 -23.75 -1.90
CA LEU A 47 -10.82 -24.64 -2.87
C LEU A 47 -10.66 -24.02 -4.26
N LYS A 48 -11.67 -23.30 -4.71
CA LYS A 48 -11.71 -22.63 -6.02
C LYS A 48 -12.92 -21.71 -6.16
N TYR A 49 -12.89 -20.82 -7.11
CA TYR A 49 -14.09 -20.09 -7.54
C TYR A 49 -15.06 -21.01 -8.30
N ALA A 50 -16.36 -20.86 -8.06
CA ALA A 50 -17.39 -21.56 -8.81
C ALA A 50 -17.47 -21.05 -10.24
N HIS A 51 -17.30 -19.77 -10.45
CA HIS A 51 -17.30 -19.07 -11.74
C HIS A 51 -16.14 -18.09 -11.82
N GLY A 52 -15.59 -17.86 -13.03
CA GLY A 52 -14.52 -16.92 -13.28
C GLY A 52 -13.13 -17.55 -13.36
N SER A 53 -12.12 -16.70 -13.36
CA SER A 53 -10.72 -17.10 -13.53
C SER A 53 -9.98 -17.11 -12.21
N ASN A 54 -9.28 -18.19 -11.91
CA ASN A 54 -8.35 -18.31 -10.78
C ASN A 54 -6.98 -17.66 -11.04
N LYS A 55 -6.86 -16.85 -12.12
CA LYS A 55 -5.57 -16.32 -12.60
C LYS A 55 -4.81 -15.46 -11.58
N ASN A 56 -5.50 -14.90 -10.60
CA ASN A 56 -4.89 -14.03 -9.59
C ASN A 56 -4.55 -14.76 -8.29
N LEU A 57 -4.88 -16.06 -8.20
CA LEU A 57 -4.58 -16.88 -7.03
C LEU A 57 -3.27 -17.60 -7.25
N ILE A 58 -2.37 -17.46 -6.31
CA ILE A 58 -1.09 -18.16 -6.35
C ILE A 58 -1.07 -19.09 -5.14
N TRP A 59 -0.91 -20.38 -5.41
CA TRP A 59 -0.69 -21.41 -4.43
C TRP A 59 0.77 -21.84 -4.44
N TRP A 60 1.32 -22.05 -3.28
CA TRP A 60 2.61 -22.70 -3.09
C TRP A 60 2.47 -23.72 -1.95
N ASP A 61 2.45 -24.99 -2.29
CA ASP A 61 2.01 -26.08 -1.39
C ASP A 61 0.62 -25.74 -0.82
N ASP A 62 0.49 -25.73 0.51
CA ASP A 62 -0.73 -25.41 1.24
C ASP A 62 -0.87 -23.90 1.55
N TRP A 63 -0.02 -23.06 1.00
CA TRP A 63 -0.03 -21.62 1.21
C TRP A 63 -0.72 -20.90 0.06
N LEU A 64 -1.67 -20.06 0.38
CA LEU A 64 -2.36 -19.18 -0.57
C LEU A 64 -1.92 -17.74 -0.37
N THR A 65 -1.69 -17.00 -1.45
CA THR A 65 -1.63 -15.54 -1.41
C THR A 65 -2.76 -14.92 -2.21
N ILE A 66 -3.35 -13.88 -1.64
CA ILE A 66 -4.41 -13.06 -2.24
C ILE A 66 -3.90 -11.73 -2.79
N ASN A 67 -2.57 -11.64 -3.00
CA ASN A 67 -1.89 -10.41 -3.43
C ASN A 67 -2.01 -9.23 -2.45
N GLU A 68 -2.29 -9.50 -1.20
CA GLU A 68 -2.17 -8.51 -0.14
C GLU A 68 -0.74 -8.46 0.38
N TYR A 69 -0.33 -7.29 0.85
CA TYR A 69 1.02 -7.04 1.37
C TYR A 69 0.94 -6.54 2.81
N GLY A 70 1.92 -6.91 3.62
CA GLY A 70 1.95 -6.53 5.01
C GLY A 70 3.26 -6.85 5.71
N THR A 71 3.31 -6.48 6.98
CA THR A 71 4.40 -6.80 7.89
C THR A 71 3.85 -7.38 9.18
N ILE A 72 4.62 -8.23 9.85
CA ILE A 72 4.29 -8.74 11.17
C ILE A 72 5.37 -8.21 12.13
N ASN A 73 4.95 -7.58 13.22
CA ASN A 73 5.87 -7.13 14.25
C ASN A 73 6.31 -8.29 15.17
N THR A 74 7.22 -8.01 16.09
CA THR A 74 7.76 -8.98 17.06
C THR A 74 6.70 -9.61 17.96
N ASP A 75 5.59 -8.92 18.19
CA ASP A 75 4.48 -9.37 19.02
C ASP A 75 3.44 -10.19 18.23
N GLY A 76 3.65 -10.38 16.92
CA GLY A 76 2.79 -11.16 16.04
C GLY A 76 1.60 -10.40 15.46
N TYR A 77 1.55 -9.07 15.59
CA TYR A 77 0.50 -8.26 14.98
C TYR A 77 0.78 -8.00 13.51
N LEU A 78 -0.23 -8.23 12.67
CA LEU A 78 -0.20 -7.97 11.23
C LEU A 78 -0.60 -6.52 10.94
N PHE A 79 0.21 -5.84 10.14
CA PHE A 79 -0.06 -4.53 9.58
C PHE A 79 -0.15 -4.67 8.06
N LEU A 80 -1.27 -4.25 7.48
CA LEU A 80 -1.42 -4.26 6.03
C LEU A 80 -0.68 -3.07 5.41
N ILE A 81 0.00 -3.35 4.32
CA ILE A 81 0.52 -2.32 3.42
C ILE A 81 -0.62 -1.98 2.46
N SER A 82 -0.86 -0.70 2.22
CA SER A 82 -2.01 -0.25 1.42
C SER A 82 -2.08 -0.96 0.06
N GLU A 83 -3.27 -1.36 -0.33
CA GLU A 83 -3.58 -1.87 -1.65
C GLU A 83 -3.21 -0.81 -2.70
N GLY A 84 -2.41 -1.20 -3.70
CA GLY A 84 -1.91 -0.28 -4.71
C GLY A 84 -0.48 0.21 -4.47
N SER A 85 0.18 -0.21 -3.38
CA SER A 85 1.61 0.02 -3.25
C SER A 85 2.33 -0.54 -4.48
N GLN A 86 3.05 0.33 -5.17
CA GLN A 86 3.84 -0.05 -6.32
C GLN A 86 5.31 -0.10 -5.92
N ARG A 87 5.97 -1.17 -6.32
CA ARG A 87 7.43 -1.21 -6.24
C ARG A 87 8.01 -0.39 -7.37
N ILE A 88 8.78 0.62 -7.02
CA ILE A 88 9.51 1.46 -7.97
C ILE A 88 10.95 1.01 -7.96
N THR A 89 11.46 0.56 -9.11
CA THR A 89 12.87 0.22 -9.29
C THR A 89 13.49 1.20 -10.27
N ILE A 90 14.51 1.92 -9.81
CA ILE A 90 15.28 2.86 -10.64
C ILE A 90 16.75 2.45 -10.52
N ALA A 91 17.35 2.04 -11.63
CA ALA A 91 18.66 1.39 -11.68
C ALA A 91 18.70 0.14 -10.77
N ASP A 92 19.54 0.13 -9.76
CA ASP A 92 19.72 -0.95 -8.79
C ASP A 92 18.98 -0.75 -7.46
N LYS A 93 18.22 0.34 -7.36
CA LYS A 93 17.52 0.74 -6.13
C LYS A 93 16.03 0.50 -6.25
N THR A 94 15.44 0.04 -5.15
CA THR A 94 14.02 -0.26 -5.06
C THR A 94 13.41 0.44 -3.86
N LEU A 95 12.20 0.99 -4.05
CA LEU A 95 11.38 1.59 -3.01
C LEU A 95 9.92 1.18 -3.22
N GLU A 96 9.21 0.95 -2.14
CA GLU A 96 7.75 0.77 -2.17
C GLU A 96 7.05 2.12 -2.00
N THR A 97 6.00 2.39 -2.79
CA THR A 97 5.31 3.69 -2.75
C THR A 97 4.75 4.02 -1.37
N TYR A 98 4.33 3.01 -0.60
CA TYR A 98 3.82 3.23 0.75
C TYR A 98 4.83 3.88 1.70
N GLU A 99 6.13 3.69 1.48
CA GLU A 99 7.18 4.31 2.32
C GLU A 99 7.12 5.84 2.22
N ILE A 100 6.86 6.35 1.01
CA ILE A 100 6.64 7.78 0.79
C ILE A 100 5.27 8.21 1.33
N GLU A 101 4.23 7.43 1.07
CA GLU A 101 2.86 7.70 1.52
C GLU A 101 2.79 7.81 3.04
N ASP A 102 3.35 6.84 3.76
CA ASP A 102 3.39 6.84 5.23
C ASP A 102 4.17 8.04 5.77
N LYS A 103 5.28 8.39 5.11
CA LYS A 103 6.04 9.59 5.49
C LYS A 103 5.24 10.86 5.28
N LEU A 104 4.54 11.01 4.16
CA LEU A 104 3.67 12.17 3.90
C LEU A 104 2.54 12.29 4.93
N LYS A 105 1.96 11.18 5.36
CA LYS A 105 0.91 11.13 6.39
C LYS A 105 1.39 11.56 7.78
N THR A 106 2.70 11.64 8.03
CA THR A 106 3.21 12.20 9.30
C THR A 106 3.09 13.72 9.40
N VAL A 107 2.83 14.41 8.28
CA VAL A 107 2.64 15.86 8.28
C VAL A 107 1.26 16.19 8.85
N GLU A 108 1.22 17.12 9.81
CA GLU A 108 -0.04 17.57 10.41
C GLU A 108 -1.03 18.04 9.31
N LYS A 109 -2.30 17.67 9.46
CA LYS A 109 -3.40 17.92 8.52
C LYS A 109 -3.36 17.11 7.22
N VAL A 110 -2.37 16.27 6.98
CA VAL A 110 -2.41 15.24 5.93
C VAL A 110 -3.17 14.04 6.48
N ILE A 111 -4.26 13.68 5.82
CA ILE A 111 -5.15 12.59 6.25
C ILE A 111 -4.87 11.31 5.47
N ASP A 112 -4.56 11.45 4.18
CA ASP A 112 -4.20 10.34 3.31
C ASP A 112 -3.19 10.77 2.27
N ALA A 113 -2.50 9.81 1.66
CA ALA A 113 -1.52 10.05 0.62
C ALA A 113 -1.55 8.91 -0.40
N ALA A 114 -1.28 9.25 -1.66
CA ALA A 114 -1.13 8.28 -2.73
C ALA A 114 0.08 8.64 -3.58
N VAL A 115 0.87 7.62 -3.95
CA VAL A 115 2.09 7.79 -4.75
C VAL A 115 2.03 6.84 -5.94
N TRP A 116 2.41 7.32 -7.11
CA TRP A 116 2.46 6.51 -8.32
C TRP A 116 3.55 6.98 -9.27
N THR A 117 3.84 6.13 -10.24
CA THR A 117 4.76 6.47 -11.34
C THR A 117 3.97 6.91 -12.57
N VAL A 118 4.52 7.89 -13.28
CA VAL A 118 4.07 8.31 -14.61
C VAL A 118 5.21 8.12 -15.58
N GLU A 119 4.97 7.38 -16.64
CA GLU A 119 5.93 7.21 -17.73
C GLU A 119 5.93 8.47 -18.60
N ASN A 120 7.11 8.99 -18.92
CA ASN A 120 7.24 10.07 -19.87
C ASN A 120 7.57 9.53 -21.28
N GLN A 121 7.51 10.40 -22.30
CA GLN A 121 7.72 10.03 -23.70
C GLN A 121 9.14 9.48 -24.01
N LEU A 122 10.08 9.60 -23.08
CA LEU A 122 11.45 9.13 -23.20
C LEU A 122 11.71 7.82 -22.43
N SER A 123 10.64 7.09 -22.05
CA SER A 123 10.70 5.87 -21.24
C SER A 123 11.38 6.07 -19.88
N ASP A 124 11.37 7.29 -19.37
CA ASP A 124 11.80 7.61 -18.03
C ASP A 124 10.57 7.73 -17.10
N TYR A 125 10.72 7.32 -15.86
CA TYR A 125 9.63 7.35 -14.88
C TYR A 125 9.79 8.54 -13.95
N ARG A 126 8.72 9.31 -13.77
CA ARG A 126 8.63 10.30 -12.70
C ARG A 126 7.68 9.82 -11.61
N ILE A 127 8.05 10.07 -10.38
CA ILE A 127 7.20 9.79 -9.23
C ILE A 127 6.35 11.02 -8.97
N VAL A 128 5.05 10.80 -8.81
CA VAL A 128 4.05 11.80 -8.48
C VAL A 128 3.35 11.38 -7.20
N ALA A 129 3.02 12.34 -6.36
CA ALA A 129 2.25 12.13 -5.14
C ALA A 129 1.03 13.04 -5.10
N ALA A 130 -0.01 12.61 -4.42
CA ALA A 130 -1.11 13.44 -3.97
C ALA A 130 -1.32 13.24 -2.46
N VAL A 131 -1.76 14.29 -1.77
CA VAL A 131 -2.10 14.26 -0.36
C VAL A 131 -3.50 14.80 -0.14
N ALA A 132 -4.32 14.07 0.63
CA ALA A 132 -5.60 14.55 1.14
C ALA A 132 -5.36 15.44 2.35
N THR A 133 -5.78 16.70 2.32
CA THR A 133 -5.52 17.64 3.41
C THR A 133 -6.80 18.15 4.06
N LYS A 134 -6.75 18.30 5.39
CA LYS A 134 -7.78 18.97 6.17
C LYS A 134 -7.30 20.39 6.50
N GLY A 135 -7.45 21.31 5.54
CA GLY A 135 -6.95 22.66 5.62
C GLY A 135 -5.66 22.87 4.82
N ASP A 136 -5.05 24.04 4.95
CA ASP A 136 -3.83 24.36 4.21
C ASP A 136 -2.58 23.68 4.81
N VAL A 137 -1.75 23.15 3.94
CA VAL A 137 -0.46 22.53 4.24
C VAL A 137 0.60 23.16 3.36
N HIS A 138 1.66 23.68 3.96
CA HIS A 138 2.77 24.29 3.21
C HIS A 138 3.56 23.24 2.45
N SER A 139 3.83 23.48 1.17
CA SER A 139 4.55 22.54 0.30
C SER A 139 5.96 22.24 0.82
N GLU A 140 6.62 23.23 1.44
CA GLU A 140 7.95 23.05 2.03
C GLU A 140 8.00 21.97 3.10
N LEU A 141 6.93 21.77 3.87
CA LEU A 141 6.82 20.71 4.86
C LEU A 141 6.77 19.35 4.19
N LEU A 142 5.94 19.21 3.13
CA LEU A 142 5.80 17.96 2.38
C LEU A 142 7.11 17.53 1.71
N TYR A 143 7.82 18.45 1.09
CA TYR A 143 9.14 18.14 0.52
C TYR A 143 10.22 17.98 1.60
N GLY A 144 10.09 18.71 2.70
CA GLY A 144 11.04 18.73 3.81
C GLY A 144 11.19 17.36 4.47
N ILE A 145 10.08 16.68 4.74
CA ILE A 145 10.10 15.36 5.39
C ILE A 145 10.62 14.24 4.46
N LEU A 146 10.63 14.47 3.16
CA LEU A 146 11.16 13.53 2.17
C LEU A 146 12.67 13.70 1.92
N LYS A 147 13.37 14.60 2.65
CA LYS A 147 14.80 14.86 2.44
C LYS A 147 15.66 13.61 2.65
N GLU A 148 15.27 12.71 3.54
CA GLU A 148 15.98 11.47 3.86
C GLU A 148 15.92 10.42 2.74
N PHE A 149 14.90 10.49 1.86
CA PHE A 149 14.81 9.58 0.73
C PHE A 149 15.87 9.87 -0.33
N ASN A 150 16.29 8.81 -1.02
CA ASN A 150 17.15 8.97 -2.18
C ASN A 150 16.50 9.93 -3.20
N PRO A 151 17.22 10.90 -3.77
CA PRO A 151 16.66 11.87 -4.71
C PRO A 151 15.90 11.29 -5.89
N VAL A 152 16.29 10.09 -6.37
CA VAL A 152 15.62 9.41 -7.49
C VAL A 152 14.21 8.95 -7.17
N PHE A 153 13.88 8.74 -5.88
CA PHE A 153 12.56 8.34 -5.42
C PHE A 153 11.69 9.50 -4.92
N LYS A 154 12.21 10.72 -4.90
CA LYS A 154 11.42 11.86 -4.46
C LYS A 154 10.37 12.25 -5.50
N PRO A 155 9.10 12.42 -5.11
CA PRO A 155 8.09 12.93 -6.02
C PRO A 155 8.53 14.24 -6.66
N LYS A 156 8.43 14.33 -7.97
CA LYS A 156 8.69 15.58 -8.71
C LYS A 156 7.60 16.60 -8.46
N LYS A 157 6.39 16.12 -8.17
CA LYS A 157 5.23 16.93 -7.85
C LYS A 157 4.40 16.28 -6.75
N ILE A 158 3.94 17.08 -5.80
CA ILE A 158 3.01 16.70 -4.74
C ILE A 158 1.75 17.55 -4.89
N HIS A 159 0.64 16.93 -5.27
CA HIS A 159 -0.65 17.59 -5.41
C HIS A 159 -1.36 17.62 -4.06
N LYS A 160 -1.88 18.79 -3.67
CA LYS A 160 -2.73 18.94 -2.50
C LYS A 160 -4.19 18.87 -2.94
N VAL A 161 -4.95 18.00 -2.32
CA VAL A 161 -6.39 17.80 -2.56
C VAL A 161 -7.12 18.00 -1.25
N ASN A 162 -8.19 18.79 -1.25
CA ASN A 162 -9.02 18.89 -0.05
C ASN A 162 -9.61 17.52 0.27
N LEU A 163 -9.69 17.17 1.56
CA LEU A 163 -10.23 15.87 1.99
C LEU A 163 -11.63 15.59 1.42
N ASN A 164 -12.47 16.62 1.30
CA ASN A 164 -13.82 16.45 0.74
C ASN A 164 -13.84 16.13 -0.76
N ASP A 165 -12.76 16.45 -1.47
CA ASP A 165 -12.57 16.20 -2.91
C ASP A 165 -11.67 15.01 -3.19
N TRP A 166 -11.23 14.31 -2.12
CA TRP A 166 -10.40 13.12 -2.23
C TRP A 166 -11.22 11.96 -2.78
N PRO A 167 -10.83 11.37 -3.91
CA PRO A 167 -11.63 10.33 -4.51
C PRO A 167 -11.53 9.02 -3.73
N LEU A 168 -12.69 8.45 -3.40
CA LEU A 168 -12.80 7.16 -2.70
C LEU A 168 -13.63 6.18 -3.52
N LEU A 169 -13.24 4.93 -3.48
CA LEU A 169 -14.05 3.80 -3.94
C LEU A 169 -15.24 3.58 -2.99
N ALA A 170 -16.23 2.81 -3.41
CA ALA A 170 -17.36 2.42 -2.56
C ALA A 170 -16.92 1.66 -1.29
N SER A 171 -15.75 1.05 -1.30
CA SER A 171 -15.12 0.42 -0.13
C SER A 171 -14.50 1.39 0.88
N GLY A 172 -14.47 2.70 0.59
CA GLY A 172 -13.81 3.72 1.39
C GLY A 172 -12.30 3.83 1.15
N LYS A 173 -11.72 3.01 0.27
CA LYS A 173 -10.29 3.10 -0.13
C LYS A 173 -10.09 4.22 -1.15
N THR A 174 -8.89 4.80 -1.18
CA THR A 174 -8.50 5.80 -2.19
C THR A 174 -8.65 5.27 -3.62
N ASP A 175 -9.36 5.99 -4.47
CA ASP A 175 -9.44 5.72 -5.90
C ASP A 175 -8.22 6.27 -6.64
N LEU A 176 -7.16 5.45 -6.68
CA LEU A 176 -5.91 5.80 -7.34
C LEU A 176 -6.10 6.06 -8.84
N ARG A 177 -7.09 5.41 -9.50
CA ARG A 177 -7.36 5.60 -10.93
C ARG A 177 -7.87 7.03 -11.18
N SER A 178 -8.80 7.51 -10.37
CA SER A 178 -9.32 8.86 -10.45
C SER A 178 -8.22 9.90 -10.18
N LEU A 179 -7.33 9.66 -9.20
CA LEU A 179 -6.18 10.54 -8.95
C LEU A 179 -5.23 10.59 -10.14
N LYS A 180 -4.85 9.43 -10.70
CA LYS A 180 -3.99 9.35 -11.89
C LYS A 180 -4.60 10.10 -13.07
N SER A 181 -5.89 9.93 -13.33
CA SER A 181 -6.59 10.63 -14.42
C SER A 181 -6.60 12.15 -14.20
N ARG A 182 -6.86 12.60 -12.96
CA ARG A 182 -6.91 14.04 -12.61
C ARG A 182 -5.55 14.74 -12.75
N PHE A 183 -4.45 14.03 -12.54
CA PHE A 183 -3.11 14.61 -12.50
C PHE A 183 -2.16 14.06 -13.57
N HIS A 184 -2.69 13.44 -14.62
CA HIS A 184 -1.92 12.80 -15.68
C HIS A 184 -1.01 13.78 -16.45
N ASP A 185 -1.49 14.97 -16.74
CA ASP A 185 -0.84 15.95 -17.62
C ASP A 185 -0.21 17.16 -16.89
N GLN A 186 -0.01 17.07 -15.58
CA GLN A 186 0.44 18.21 -14.77
C GLN A 186 1.86 18.04 -14.23
#